data_07b817db71b1c640d325a7e386baa7fc
#
_entry.id   07b817db71b1c640d325a7e386baa7fc
#
_cell.length_a   1.000
_cell.length_b   1.000
_cell.length_c   1.000
_cell.angle_alpha   90.00
_cell.angle_beta   90.00
_cell.angle_gamma   90.00
#
_symmetry.space_group_name_H-M   'P 1'
#
loop_
_entity.id
_entity.type
_entity.pdbx_description
1 polymer ?
#
loop_
_entity_poly.entity_id
_entity_poly.type
_entity_poly.pdbx_seq_one_letter_code
_entity_poly.pdbx_strand_id
1 'polypeptide(L)'
;MSKMCTNEKTAARQRWIENGLLELMQECRFENITVTDLCRHLQLPRRSFYRYFRDMEDLLDGLMNHTFQDMAIANDELTIDLLEKYYDFWLRQKDLLSALAFSGMHSKFIQYALKFTDEKWMAEYLAAEDFGMDLSREMNLFVISGLASMLISWHAEGFQKTPRQMAQIAYRMLSKPLLMHTQK
;
A
#
# COMPACT_ATOMS: atom_id res chain seq x y z
N MET A 1 15.36 7.66 -8.30
CA MET A 1 14.71 6.93 -9.41
C MET A 1 15.35 5.56 -9.48
N SER A 2 14.67 4.52 -8.99
CA SER A 2 15.08 3.13 -9.17
C SER A 2 15.15 2.81 -10.66
N LYS A 3 16.21 2.15 -11.11
CA LYS A 3 16.31 1.68 -12.50
C LYS A 3 15.27 0.59 -12.72
N MET A 4 14.08 0.96 -13.22
CA MET A 4 13.11 -0.03 -13.72
C MET A 4 13.79 -0.85 -14.80
N CYS A 5 13.98 -2.13 -14.53
CA CYS A 5 14.72 -3.02 -15.41
C CYS A 5 13.78 -3.73 -16.38
N THR A 6 14.14 -3.63 -17.67
CA THR A 6 13.44 -4.21 -18.82
C THR A 6 13.74 -5.72 -19.04
N ASN A 7 14.42 -6.41 -18.12
CA ASN A 7 14.78 -7.83 -18.28
C ASN A 7 14.16 -8.65 -17.12
N GLU A 8 13.35 -9.66 -17.45
CA GLU A 8 12.69 -10.57 -16.50
C GLU A 8 13.62 -11.14 -15.42
N LYS A 9 14.86 -11.52 -15.80
CA LYS A 9 15.85 -12.03 -14.82
C LYS A 9 16.24 -10.98 -13.78
N THR A 10 16.28 -9.71 -14.16
CA THR A 10 16.63 -8.62 -13.27
C THR A 10 15.47 -8.29 -12.34
N ALA A 11 14.24 -8.28 -12.87
CA ALA A 11 13.03 -8.10 -12.07
C ALA A 11 12.87 -9.22 -11.03
N ALA A 12 13.03 -10.48 -11.44
CA ALA A 12 13.00 -11.62 -10.53
C ALA A 12 14.07 -11.51 -9.41
N ARG A 13 15.27 -10.99 -9.75
CA ARG A 13 16.33 -10.80 -8.76
C ARG A 13 16.02 -9.68 -7.78
N GLN A 14 15.42 -8.58 -8.22
CA GLN A 14 14.94 -7.50 -7.35
C GLN A 14 13.88 -8.02 -6.38
N ARG A 15 12.86 -8.71 -6.89
CA ARG A 15 11.81 -9.32 -6.05
C ARG A 15 12.37 -10.28 -5.00
N TRP A 16 13.38 -11.05 -5.37
CA TRP A 16 14.04 -11.96 -4.42
C TRP A 16 14.76 -11.19 -3.30
N ILE A 17 15.41 -10.05 -3.59
CA ILE A 17 16.05 -9.20 -2.58
C ILE A 17 14.99 -8.51 -1.70
N GLU A 18 13.90 -8.05 -2.29
CA GLU A 18 12.75 -7.45 -1.59
C GLU A 18 12.11 -8.44 -0.61
N ASN A 19 11.92 -9.69 -1.03
CA ASN A 19 11.42 -10.75 -0.15
C ASN A 19 12.37 -11.02 1.03
N GLY A 20 13.67 -11.02 0.81
CA GLY A 20 14.65 -11.15 1.89
C GLY A 20 14.62 -10.00 2.89
N LEU A 21 14.32 -8.77 2.43
CA LEU A 21 14.04 -7.67 3.35
C LEU A 21 12.80 -7.95 4.19
N LEU A 22 11.71 -8.37 3.53
CA LEU A 22 10.46 -8.68 4.22
C LEU A 22 10.63 -9.77 5.28
N GLU A 23 11.42 -10.82 4.98
CA GLU A 23 11.77 -11.88 5.94
C GLU A 23 12.49 -11.31 7.17
N LEU A 24 13.51 -10.47 6.98
CA LEU A 24 14.23 -9.84 8.10
C LEU A 24 13.34 -8.88 8.90
N MET A 25 12.42 -8.18 8.25
CA MET A 25 11.48 -7.28 8.92
C MET A 25 10.44 -8.00 9.78
N GLN A 26 10.30 -9.34 9.70
CA GLN A 26 9.50 -10.11 10.66
C GLN A 26 10.18 -10.23 12.03
N GLU A 27 11.51 -10.15 12.07
CA GLU A 27 12.29 -10.37 13.28
C GLU A 27 12.92 -9.08 13.81
N CYS A 28 13.21 -8.12 12.94
CA CYS A 28 13.90 -6.87 13.24
C CYS A 28 13.15 -5.66 12.69
N ARG A 29 13.14 -4.55 13.42
CA ARG A 29 12.63 -3.27 12.91
C ARG A 29 13.49 -2.80 11.75
N PHE A 30 12.87 -2.25 10.72
CA PHE A 30 13.56 -1.80 9.50
C PHE A 30 14.78 -0.91 9.77
N GLU A 31 14.68 0.01 10.73
CA GLU A 31 15.76 0.94 11.13
C GLU A 31 17.03 0.25 11.62
N ASN A 32 16.91 -1.02 12.08
CA ASN A 32 18.02 -1.82 12.59
C ASN A 32 18.60 -2.77 11.54
N ILE A 33 18.00 -2.89 10.36
CA ILE A 33 18.45 -3.79 9.29
C ILE A 33 19.45 -3.06 8.40
N THR A 34 20.67 -3.60 8.30
CA THR A 34 21.71 -3.03 7.43
C THR A 34 21.83 -3.81 6.11
N VAL A 35 22.42 -3.18 5.09
CA VAL A 35 22.79 -3.87 3.84
C VAL A 35 23.64 -5.11 4.12
N THR A 36 24.49 -5.07 5.15
CA THR A 36 25.35 -6.20 5.53
C THR A 36 24.52 -7.37 6.06
N ASP A 37 23.52 -7.10 6.89
CA ASP A 37 22.64 -8.13 7.46
C ASP A 37 21.81 -8.78 6.36
N LEU A 38 21.22 -8.00 5.49
CA LEU A 38 20.47 -8.50 4.32
C LEU A 38 21.36 -9.34 3.39
N CYS A 39 22.56 -8.86 3.08
CA CYS A 39 23.49 -9.59 2.23
C CYS A 39 23.94 -10.91 2.87
N ARG A 40 24.11 -10.95 4.19
CA ARG A 40 24.42 -12.18 4.94
C ARG A 40 23.23 -13.14 4.90
N HIS A 41 22.02 -12.68 5.17
CA HIS A 41 20.78 -13.46 5.14
C HIS A 41 20.59 -14.11 3.77
N LEU A 42 20.74 -13.36 2.70
CA LEU A 42 20.55 -13.82 1.31
C LEU A 42 21.80 -14.50 0.71
N GLN A 43 22.91 -14.61 1.44
CA GLN A 43 24.20 -15.06 0.88
C GLN A 43 24.58 -14.29 -0.41
N LEU A 44 24.27 -12.99 -0.44
CA LEU A 44 24.44 -12.11 -1.59
C LEU A 44 25.70 -11.23 -1.39
N PRO A 45 26.64 -11.21 -2.34
CA PRO A 45 27.75 -10.25 -2.28
C PRO A 45 27.24 -8.80 -2.28
N ARG A 46 27.76 -7.93 -1.38
CA ARG A 46 27.34 -6.51 -1.30
C ARG A 46 27.40 -5.78 -2.64
N ARG A 47 28.40 -6.10 -3.49
CA ARG A 47 28.49 -5.55 -4.86
C ARG A 47 27.25 -5.88 -5.69
N SER A 48 26.67 -7.06 -5.48
CA SER A 48 25.45 -7.48 -6.19
C SER A 48 24.21 -6.72 -5.70
N PHE A 49 24.12 -6.41 -4.41
CA PHE A 49 23.06 -5.54 -3.88
C PHE A 49 23.07 -4.18 -4.57
N TYR A 50 24.22 -3.50 -4.58
CA TYR A 50 24.38 -2.15 -5.16
C TYR A 50 24.18 -2.05 -6.68
N ARG A 51 24.06 -3.18 -7.36
CA ARG A 51 23.61 -3.21 -8.78
C ARG A 51 22.12 -2.93 -8.94
N TYR A 52 21.32 -3.21 -7.89
CA TYR A 52 19.86 -3.13 -7.92
C TYR A 52 19.32 -1.97 -7.09
N PHE A 53 19.91 -1.73 -5.94
CA PHE A 53 19.46 -0.75 -4.96
C PHE A 53 20.62 0.10 -4.47
N ARG A 54 20.37 1.37 -4.18
CA ARG A 54 21.38 2.33 -3.65
C ARG A 54 21.62 2.11 -2.16
N ASP A 55 20.55 1.87 -1.42
CA ASP A 55 20.52 1.72 0.03
C ASP A 55 19.27 0.95 0.47
N MET A 56 19.06 0.81 1.78
CA MET A 56 17.92 0.10 2.33
C MET A 56 16.60 0.84 2.09
N GLU A 57 16.60 2.17 2.04
CA GLU A 57 15.41 2.96 1.73
C GLU A 57 14.98 2.76 0.26
N ASP A 58 15.93 2.75 -0.68
CA ASP A 58 15.65 2.46 -2.10
C ASP A 58 15.11 1.03 -2.29
N LEU A 59 15.56 0.08 -1.46
CA LEU A 59 15.03 -1.28 -1.45
C LEU A 59 13.59 -1.33 -0.91
N LEU A 60 13.32 -0.64 0.20
CA LEU A 60 11.96 -0.54 0.74
C LEU A 60 11.02 0.16 -0.24
N ASP A 61 11.48 1.24 -0.88
CA ASP A 61 10.74 1.92 -1.95
C ASP A 61 10.42 0.96 -3.11
N GLY A 62 11.37 0.10 -3.49
CA GLY A 62 11.17 -0.95 -4.49
C GLY A 62 10.07 -1.95 -4.08
N LEU A 63 10.17 -2.51 -2.88
CA LEU A 63 9.19 -3.44 -2.32
C LEU A 63 7.79 -2.83 -2.29
N MET A 64 7.64 -1.61 -1.77
CA MET A 64 6.36 -0.92 -1.69
C MET A 64 5.80 -0.61 -3.08
N ASN A 65 6.63 -0.07 -3.98
CA ASN A 65 6.22 0.23 -5.35
C ASN A 65 5.70 -1.02 -6.07
N HIS A 66 6.41 -2.13 -5.98
CA HIS A 66 5.97 -3.37 -6.58
C HIS A 66 4.70 -3.93 -5.95
N THR A 67 4.57 -3.86 -4.62
CA THR A 67 3.36 -4.31 -3.93
C THR A 67 2.13 -3.53 -4.39
N PHE A 68 2.22 -2.21 -4.49
CA PHE A 68 1.10 -1.40 -4.97
C PHE A 68 0.81 -1.61 -6.47
N GLN A 69 1.83 -1.87 -7.30
CA GLN A 69 1.64 -2.24 -8.71
C GLN A 69 0.92 -3.59 -8.84
N ASP A 70 1.25 -4.56 -7.99
CA ASP A 70 0.62 -5.89 -7.99
C ASP A 70 -0.85 -5.82 -7.51
N MET A 71 -1.23 -4.80 -6.75
CA MET A 71 -2.61 -4.59 -6.32
C MET A 71 -3.56 -4.40 -7.51
N ALA A 72 -3.07 -3.83 -8.65
CA ALA A 72 -3.75 -3.74 -9.96
C ALA A 72 -5.27 -3.48 -9.85
N ILE A 73 -5.67 -2.55 -9.00
CA ILE A 73 -7.06 -2.09 -8.95
C ILE A 73 -7.25 -1.26 -10.21
N ALA A 74 -8.02 -1.79 -11.17
CA ALA A 74 -8.41 -1.06 -12.36
C ALA A 74 -9.22 0.19 -11.95
N ASN A 75 -9.24 1.20 -12.81
CA ASN A 75 -10.08 2.40 -12.65
C ASN A 75 -11.56 2.04 -12.86
N ASP A 76 -12.08 1.15 -12.02
CA ASP A 76 -13.45 0.70 -12.03
C ASP A 76 -14.30 1.58 -11.10
N GLU A 77 -15.59 1.62 -11.35
CA GLU A 77 -16.56 2.27 -10.48
C GLU A 77 -16.40 1.79 -9.02
N LEU A 78 -16.57 2.69 -8.05
CA LEU A 78 -16.51 2.35 -6.63
C LEU A 78 -17.65 1.40 -6.25
N THR A 79 -17.32 0.14 -6.06
CA THR A 79 -18.26 -0.93 -5.69
C THR A 79 -17.79 -1.69 -4.45
N ILE A 80 -18.70 -2.43 -3.83
CA ILE A 80 -18.34 -3.35 -2.74
C ILE A 80 -17.34 -4.41 -3.23
N ASP A 81 -17.49 -4.89 -4.46
CA ASP A 81 -16.62 -5.93 -5.03
C ASP A 81 -15.18 -5.39 -5.29
N LEU A 82 -15.07 -4.12 -5.71
CA LEU A 82 -13.78 -3.45 -5.83
C LEU A 82 -13.08 -3.33 -4.47
N LEU A 83 -13.81 -2.87 -3.45
CA LEU A 83 -13.29 -2.75 -2.10
C LEU A 83 -12.97 -4.12 -1.47
N GLU A 84 -13.75 -5.16 -1.79
CA GLU A 84 -13.45 -6.53 -1.35
C GLU A 84 -12.12 -7.01 -1.94
N LYS A 85 -11.88 -6.80 -3.26
CA LYS A 85 -10.59 -7.09 -3.90
C LYS A 85 -9.42 -6.36 -3.23
N TYR A 86 -9.63 -5.09 -2.82
CA TYR A 86 -8.65 -4.30 -2.07
C TYR A 86 -8.30 -4.97 -0.73
N TYR A 87 -9.30 -5.31 0.10
CA TYR A 87 -9.08 -5.94 1.40
C TYR A 87 -8.54 -7.37 1.27
N ASP A 88 -8.99 -8.13 0.27
CA ASP A 88 -8.46 -9.46 -0.04
C ASP A 88 -6.98 -9.42 -0.44
N PHE A 89 -6.59 -8.44 -1.25
CA PHE A 89 -5.20 -8.24 -1.62
C PHE A 89 -4.34 -8.00 -0.37
N TRP A 90 -4.73 -7.06 0.47
CA TRP A 90 -3.97 -6.71 1.67
C TRP A 90 -3.97 -7.81 2.74
N LEU A 91 -5.01 -8.62 2.81
CA LEU A 91 -5.02 -9.82 3.68
C LEU A 91 -3.94 -10.82 3.24
N ARG A 92 -3.71 -10.97 1.94
CA ARG A 92 -2.59 -11.79 1.42
C ARG A 92 -1.22 -11.17 1.69
N GLN A 93 -1.15 -9.86 1.87
CA GLN A 93 0.07 -9.12 2.21
C GLN A 93 0.21 -8.87 3.73
N LYS A 94 -0.42 -9.71 4.56
CA LYS A 94 -0.43 -9.55 6.03
C LYS A 94 0.98 -9.47 6.65
N ASP A 95 1.94 -10.19 6.09
CA ASP A 95 3.33 -10.21 6.58
C ASP A 95 4.00 -8.84 6.33
N LEU A 96 3.74 -8.19 5.20
CA LEU A 96 4.20 -6.83 4.93
C LEU A 96 3.53 -5.83 5.89
N LEU A 97 2.23 -5.93 6.12
CA LEU A 97 1.53 -5.07 7.08
C LEU A 97 2.09 -5.24 8.49
N SER A 98 2.38 -6.48 8.91
CA SER A 98 3.00 -6.79 10.20
C SER A 98 4.39 -6.19 10.33
N ALA A 99 5.22 -6.33 9.30
CA ALA A 99 6.57 -5.79 9.24
C ALA A 99 6.59 -4.25 9.33
N LEU A 100 5.68 -3.60 8.59
CA LEU A 100 5.52 -2.14 8.62
C LEU A 100 5.00 -1.65 9.98
N ALA A 101 4.02 -2.35 10.57
CA ALA A 101 3.49 -2.03 11.90
C ALA A 101 4.57 -2.19 12.97
N PHE A 102 5.32 -3.30 12.96
CA PHE A 102 6.43 -3.56 13.87
C PHE A 102 7.52 -2.50 13.79
N SER A 103 7.80 -1.99 12.59
CA SER A 103 8.74 -0.90 12.33
C SER A 103 8.17 0.50 12.58
N GLY A 104 6.89 0.64 12.97
CA GLY A 104 6.25 1.93 13.21
C GLY A 104 6.03 2.77 11.93
N MET A 105 5.93 2.13 10.78
CA MET A 105 5.91 2.77 9.45
C MET A 105 4.51 3.07 8.91
N HIS A 106 3.49 3.24 9.77
CA HIS A 106 2.12 3.53 9.34
C HIS A 106 2.01 4.79 8.46
N SER A 107 2.67 5.89 8.85
CA SER A 107 2.65 7.13 8.08
C SER A 107 3.31 6.94 6.71
N LYS A 108 4.39 6.16 6.65
CA LYS A 108 5.09 5.86 5.39
C LYS A 108 4.20 5.01 4.47
N PHE A 109 3.47 4.05 5.02
CA PHE A 109 2.48 3.26 4.28
C PHE A 109 1.39 4.16 3.63
N ILE A 110 0.82 5.10 4.40
CA ILE A 110 -0.17 6.06 3.87
C ILE A 110 0.43 6.91 2.74
N GLN A 111 1.67 7.38 2.90
CA GLN A 111 2.37 8.14 1.84
C GLN A 111 2.52 7.33 0.54
N TYR A 112 2.85 6.03 0.64
CA TYR A 112 2.90 5.16 -0.54
C TYR A 112 1.51 4.98 -1.17
N ALA A 113 0.48 4.74 -0.36
CA ALA A 113 -0.88 4.61 -0.85
C ALA A 113 -1.32 5.85 -1.65
N LEU A 114 -1.07 7.04 -1.11
CA LEU A 114 -1.38 8.31 -1.78
C LEU A 114 -0.59 8.50 -3.08
N LYS A 115 0.68 8.10 -3.11
CA LYS A 115 1.53 8.22 -4.31
C LYS A 115 1.06 7.32 -5.47
N PHE A 116 0.43 6.17 -5.15
CA PHE A 116 -0.02 5.21 -6.15
C PHE A 116 -1.46 5.41 -6.60
N THR A 117 -2.20 6.31 -5.96
CA THR A 117 -3.58 6.61 -6.35
C THR A 117 -3.58 7.73 -7.37
N ASP A 118 -4.17 7.47 -8.55
CA ASP A 118 -4.32 8.49 -9.58
C ASP A 118 -5.39 9.51 -9.15
N GLU A 119 -5.01 10.80 -9.06
CA GLU A 119 -5.94 11.90 -8.79
C GLU A 119 -7.07 11.97 -9.85
N LYS A 120 -6.82 11.47 -11.05
CA LYS A 120 -7.79 11.45 -12.14
C LYS A 120 -9.00 10.57 -11.83
N TRP A 121 -8.80 9.41 -11.22
CA TRP A 121 -9.90 8.54 -10.79
C TRP A 121 -10.84 9.25 -9.81
N MET A 122 -10.28 9.99 -8.84
CA MET A 122 -11.06 10.76 -7.88
C MET A 122 -11.77 11.94 -8.55
N ALA A 123 -11.13 12.60 -9.53
CA ALA A 123 -11.76 13.66 -10.29
C ALA A 123 -12.95 13.17 -11.12
N GLU A 124 -12.87 12.00 -11.73
CA GLU A 124 -13.97 11.36 -12.47
C GLU A 124 -15.13 10.98 -11.52
N TYR A 125 -14.83 10.46 -10.34
CA TYR A 125 -15.83 10.14 -9.32
C TYR A 125 -16.56 11.39 -8.81
N LEU A 126 -15.84 12.50 -8.58
CA LEU A 126 -16.42 13.76 -8.10
C LEU A 126 -17.11 14.55 -9.19
N ALA A 127 -16.73 14.40 -10.45
CA ALA A 127 -17.40 15.08 -11.58
C ALA A 127 -18.86 14.62 -11.74
N ALA A 128 -19.23 13.46 -11.20
CA ALA A 128 -20.60 12.99 -11.15
C ALA A 128 -21.46 13.74 -10.10
N GLU A 129 -20.82 14.46 -9.18
CA GLU A 129 -21.47 15.24 -8.12
C GLU A 129 -21.09 16.72 -8.32
N ASP A 130 -22.07 17.60 -8.55
CA ASP A 130 -21.85 19.03 -8.77
C ASP A 130 -21.56 19.77 -7.45
N PHE A 131 -20.33 19.67 -6.97
CA PHE A 131 -19.86 20.38 -5.77
C PHE A 131 -19.41 21.84 -6.07
N GLY A 132 -19.38 22.25 -7.35
CA GLY A 132 -18.99 23.61 -7.75
C GLY A 132 -17.53 24.01 -7.42
N MET A 133 -16.71 23.07 -6.94
CA MET A 133 -15.30 23.24 -6.58
C MET A 133 -14.51 22.00 -6.99
N ASP A 134 -13.26 22.20 -7.44
CA ASP A 134 -12.33 21.09 -7.63
C ASP A 134 -11.80 20.62 -6.27
N LEU A 135 -12.40 19.58 -5.74
CA LEU A 135 -12.04 18.94 -4.47
C LEU A 135 -11.31 17.59 -4.67
N SER A 136 -10.90 17.28 -5.90
CA SER A 136 -10.37 15.96 -6.25
C SER A 136 -9.15 15.57 -5.40
N ARG A 137 -8.26 16.52 -5.11
CA ARG A 137 -7.08 16.30 -4.30
C ARG A 137 -7.42 16.02 -2.83
N GLU A 138 -8.27 16.84 -2.23
CA GLU A 138 -8.69 16.72 -0.82
C GLU A 138 -9.49 15.45 -0.59
N MET A 139 -10.35 15.11 -1.52
CA MET A 139 -11.12 13.86 -1.48
C MET A 139 -10.22 12.64 -1.66
N ASN A 140 -9.26 12.66 -2.58
CA ASN A 140 -8.28 11.60 -2.73
C ASN A 140 -7.49 11.41 -1.41
N LEU A 141 -6.99 12.49 -0.83
CA LEU A 141 -6.30 12.47 0.46
C LEU A 141 -7.18 11.85 1.55
N PHE A 142 -8.44 12.27 1.67
CA PHE A 142 -9.38 11.79 2.66
C PHE A 142 -9.70 10.29 2.47
N VAL A 143 -10.07 9.89 1.27
CA VAL A 143 -10.48 8.51 0.96
C VAL A 143 -9.32 7.54 1.12
N ILE A 144 -8.17 7.84 0.53
CA ILE A 144 -7.00 6.93 0.58
C ILE A 144 -6.43 6.83 1.99
N SER A 145 -6.32 7.95 2.72
CA SER A 145 -5.88 7.92 4.12
C SER A 145 -6.88 7.18 5.00
N GLY A 146 -8.18 7.33 4.75
CA GLY A 146 -9.24 6.62 5.45
C GLY A 146 -9.17 5.11 5.22
N LEU A 147 -9.08 4.67 3.95
CA LEU A 147 -8.95 3.26 3.61
C LEU A 147 -7.66 2.64 4.19
N ALA A 148 -6.54 3.34 4.10
CA ALA A 148 -5.28 2.89 4.69
C ALA A 148 -5.36 2.80 6.23
N SER A 149 -5.99 3.76 6.89
CA SER A 149 -6.20 3.73 8.35
C SER A 149 -7.12 2.61 8.78
N MET A 150 -8.20 2.34 8.02
CA MET A 150 -9.09 1.20 8.27
C MET A 150 -8.34 -0.13 8.10
N LEU A 151 -7.46 -0.24 7.11
CA LEU A 151 -6.62 -1.42 6.90
C LEU A 151 -5.66 -1.65 8.06
N ILE A 152 -4.97 -0.61 8.53
CA ILE A 152 -4.06 -0.66 9.68
C ILE A 152 -4.81 -1.10 10.94
N SER A 153 -5.99 -0.54 11.19
CA SER A 153 -6.84 -0.94 12.33
C SER A 153 -7.29 -2.40 12.22
N TRP A 154 -7.72 -2.82 11.05
CA TRP A 154 -8.13 -4.21 10.81
C TRP A 154 -7.00 -5.21 11.00
N HIS A 155 -5.78 -4.87 10.57
CA HIS A 155 -4.58 -5.64 10.88
C HIS A 155 -4.33 -5.71 12.40
N ALA A 156 -4.38 -4.58 13.11
CA ALA A 156 -4.15 -4.51 14.56
C ALA A 156 -5.18 -5.31 15.36
N GLU A 157 -6.41 -5.46 14.85
CA GLU A 157 -7.48 -6.30 15.40
C GLU A 157 -7.32 -7.79 15.03
N GLY A 158 -6.26 -8.18 14.32
CA GLY A 158 -6.01 -9.57 13.90
C GLY A 158 -6.95 -10.06 12.80
N PHE A 159 -7.40 -9.17 11.91
CA PHE A 159 -8.25 -9.50 10.74
C PHE A 159 -9.56 -10.22 11.10
N GLN A 160 -10.21 -9.86 12.21
CA GLN A 160 -11.41 -10.55 12.70
C GLN A 160 -12.61 -10.45 11.75
N LYS A 161 -12.74 -9.36 11.00
CA LYS A 161 -13.78 -9.21 9.97
C LYS A 161 -13.31 -9.84 8.65
N THR A 162 -14.24 -10.32 7.85
CA THR A 162 -13.91 -10.77 6.49
C THR A 162 -13.63 -9.58 5.56
N PRO A 163 -12.87 -9.76 4.46
CA PRO A 163 -12.70 -8.73 3.43
C PRO A 163 -14.03 -8.14 2.94
N ARG A 164 -15.04 -8.97 2.74
CA ARG A 164 -16.39 -8.53 2.35
C ARG A 164 -17.04 -7.62 3.40
N GLN A 165 -16.91 -7.93 4.68
CA GLN A 165 -17.43 -7.09 5.76
C GLN A 165 -16.70 -5.73 5.81
N MET A 166 -15.38 -5.72 5.67
CA MET A 166 -14.59 -4.50 5.58
C MET A 166 -15.00 -3.65 4.38
N ALA A 167 -15.18 -4.28 3.22
CA ALA A 167 -15.64 -3.62 2.01
C ALA A 167 -17.03 -2.98 2.18
N GLN A 168 -17.97 -3.68 2.80
CA GLN A 168 -19.30 -3.14 3.09
C GLN A 168 -19.27 -1.92 4.02
N ILE A 169 -18.40 -1.95 5.04
CA ILE A 169 -18.22 -0.81 5.96
C ILE A 169 -17.64 0.38 5.19
N ALA A 170 -16.55 0.17 4.46
CA ALA A 170 -15.88 1.21 3.67
C ALA A 170 -16.84 1.81 2.62
N TYR A 171 -17.57 0.96 1.89
CA TYR A 171 -18.54 1.41 0.89
C TYR A 171 -19.64 2.29 1.50
N ARG A 172 -20.17 1.91 2.67
CA ARG A 172 -21.19 2.74 3.37
C ARG A 172 -20.65 4.10 3.78
N MET A 173 -19.38 4.19 4.17
CA MET A 173 -18.74 5.45 4.53
C MET A 173 -18.48 6.34 3.31
N LEU A 174 -18.14 5.74 2.16
CA LEU A 174 -17.80 6.46 0.94
C LEU A 174 -19.05 6.83 0.10
N SER A 175 -20.09 5.99 0.11
CA SER A 175 -21.30 6.18 -0.72
C SER A 175 -22.38 7.04 -0.08
N LYS A 176 -22.31 7.28 1.24
CA LYS A 176 -23.25 8.17 1.94
C LYS A 176 -22.46 9.32 2.54
N PRO A 177 -22.72 10.58 2.14
CA PRO A 177 -22.10 11.72 2.81
C PRO A 177 -22.46 11.64 4.30
N LEU A 178 -21.45 11.52 5.15
CA LEU A 178 -21.56 11.39 6.61
C LEU A 178 -22.27 12.59 7.29
N LEU A 179 -22.65 13.62 6.54
CA LEU A 179 -23.09 14.91 7.04
C LEU A 179 -24.49 15.36 6.55
N MET A 180 -25.28 14.50 5.88
CA MET A 180 -26.64 14.89 5.47
C MET A 180 -27.74 14.27 6.34
N HIS A 181 -27.66 14.43 7.65
CA HIS A 181 -28.84 14.43 8.49
C HIS A 181 -29.02 15.82 9.12
N THR A 182 -29.20 16.84 8.31
CA THR A 182 -29.96 18.01 8.71
C THR A 182 -31.41 17.56 8.72
N GLN A 183 -31.91 17.19 9.89
CA GLN A 183 -33.33 17.11 10.15
C GLN A 183 -33.96 18.45 9.77
N LYS A 184 -34.97 18.39 8.85
CA LYS A 184 -36.03 19.39 8.82
C LYS A 184 -37.04 19.09 9.90
#